data_41c6518a638b986b94acb3667a358b40
#
_entry.id   41c6518a638b986b94acb3667a358b40
#
_cell.length_a   1.000
_cell.length_b   1.000
_cell.length_c   1.000
_cell.angle_alpha   90.00
_cell.angle_beta   90.00
_cell.angle_gamma   90.00
#
_symmetry.space_group_name_H-M   'P 1'
#
loop_
_entity.id
_entity.type
_entity.pdbx_description
1 polymer ?
#
loop_
_entity_poly.entity_id
_entity_poly.type
_entity_poly.pdbx_seq_one_letter_code
_entity_poly.pdbx_strand_id
1 'polypeptide(L)'
;TTRLVGSEMCIRDRSSNELLNQTKEIIVMSENPIRTFHMMHKIRKYDDATFIHSLNVAILCNMFGHWINMPQDDLDVLTLAGLLHDVGKMKIPEEIIKKPGILTEEEYTEIKNHPRRGYNLLKPMKLDERIKKVALMHHERCDGSGYPDGLRGDQIDEFAKIVAIADVYDALTSARVYRGALCPFEVINMVVEQDGDKRFDPKYLHPFLEGVVKSFIGCEVVLSDGEKGTIVAMHADELARPSVCVSGKVLDLREMSDVTIQMML
;
A
#
# COMPACT_ATOMS: atom_id res chain seq x y z
N THR A 1 -19.63 22.25 13.03
CA THR A 1 -19.95 21.04 13.81
C THR A 1 -20.67 19.96 13.00
N THR A 2 -20.72 20.02 11.67
CA THR A 2 -21.59 19.14 10.86
C THR A 2 -20.84 18.21 9.88
N ARG A 3 -19.51 18.24 9.80
CA ARG A 3 -18.74 17.41 8.84
C ARG A 3 -18.21 16.08 9.40
N LEU A 4 -17.91 16.00 10.70
CA LEU A 4 -17.42 14.75 11.32
C LEU A 4 -18.52 13.69 11.51
N VAL A 5 -19.77 14.13 11.68
CA VAL A 5 -20.94 13.23 11.78
C VAL A 5 -21.17 12.47 10.47
N GLY A 6 -20.82 13.07 9.32
CA GLY A 6 -21.01 12.46 8.01
C GLY A 6 -20.07 11.29 7.71
N SER A 7 -18.80 11.33 8.17
CA SER A 7 -17.84 10.25 7.90
C SER A 7 -18.03 9.04 8.83
N GLU A 8 -18.32 9.26 10.10
CA GLU A 8 -18.67 8.16 11.03
C GLU A 8 -19.98 7.48 10.64
N MET A 9 -20.98 8.26 10.20
CA MET A 9 -22.27 7.74 9.70
C MET A 9 -22.07 6.95 8.40
N CYS A 10 -21.16 7.37 7.52
CA CYS A 10 -20.92 6.71 6.23
C CYS A 10 -20.33 5.29 6.37
N ILE A 11 -19.53 5.02 7.41
CA ILE A 11 -18.98 3.67 7.68
C ILE A 11 -19.92 2.85 8.55
N ARG A 12 -20.64 3.47 9.46
CA ARG A 12 -21.55 2.78 10.40
C ARG A 12 -22.82 2.28 9.72
N ASP A 13 -23.33 3.01 8.72
CA ASP A 13 -24.61 2.73 8.06
C ASP A 13 -24.46 1.93 6.76
N ARG A 14 -23.21 1.76 6.23
CA ARG A 14 -22.97 0.94 5.05
C ARG A 14 -22.72 -0.51 5.44
N SER A 15 -23.40 -1.43 4.76
CA SER A 15 -23.10 -2.86 4.93
C SER A 15 -21.71 -3.18 4.39
N SER A 16 -21.04 -4.19 4.97
CA SER A 16 -19.74 -4.67 4.47
C SER A 16 -19.78 -5.00 2.96
N ASN A 17 -20.93 -5.46 2.48
CA ASN A 17 -21.15 -5.77 1.07
C ASN A 17 -21.21 -4.52 0.18
N GLU A 18 -21.71 -3.38 0.68
CA GLU A 18 -21.70 -2.13 -0.09
C GLU A 18 -20.29 -1.56 -0.23
N LEU A 19 -19.50 -1.59 0.85
CA LEU A 19 -18.09 -1.18 0.82
C LEU A 19 -17.27 -2.08 -0.11
N LEU A 20 -17.47 -3.39 -0.01
CA LEU A 20 -16.83 -4.36 -0.88
C LEU A 20 -17.25 -4.17 -2.35
N ASN A 21 -18.55 -3.93 -2.63
CA ASN A 21 -19.04 -3.70 -3.98
C ASN A 21 -18.47 -2.42 -4.58
N GLN A 22 -18.38 -1.32 -3.83
CA GLN A 22 -17.73 -0.09 -4.29
C GLN A 22 -16.25 -0.31 -4.57
N THR A 23 -15.55 -1.04 -3.68
CA THR A 23 -14.16 -1.41 -3.91
C THR A 23 -14.01 -2.31 -5.13
N LYS A 24 -14.89 -3.30 -5.30
CA LYS A 24 -14.95 -4.19 -6.49
C LYS A 24 -15.28 -3.42 -7.77
N GLU A 25 -16.19 -2.45 -7.76
CA GLU A 25 -16.46 -1.60 -8.92
C GLU A 25 -15.22 -0.82 -9.36
N ILE A 26 -14.46 -0.31 -8.42
CA ILE A 26 -13.20 0.36 -8.68
C ILE A 26 -12.15 -0.63 -9.22
N ILE A 27 -12.13 -1.85 -8.70
CA ILE A 27 -11.20 -2.93 -9.07
C ILE A 27 -11.57 -3.59 -10.39
N VAL A 28 -12.87 -3.83 -10.68
CA VAL A 28 -13.37 -4.38 -11.96
C VAL A 28 -13.01 -3.48 -13.14
N MET A 29 -12.84 -2.18 -12.93
CA MET A 29 -12.19 -1.33 -13.93
C MET A 29 -10.71 -1.69 -14.17
N SER A 30 -10.16 -2.65 -13.46
CA SER A 30 -8.73 -3.02 -13.40
C SER A 30 -8.37 -4.36 -14.05
N GLU A 31 -9.16 -4.88 -14.97
CA GLU A 31 -8.76 -6.05 -15.80
C GLU A 31 -7.44 -5.83 -16.56
N ASN A 32 -6.96 -4.58 -16.53
CA ASN A 32 -5.65 -4.21 -17.06
C ASN A 32 -4.82 -3.55 -15.93
N PRO A 33 -3.71 -4.18 -15.44
CA PRO A 33 -2.85 -3.65 -14.38
C PRO A 33 -2.36 -2.21 -14.62
N ILE A 34 -2.07 -1.87 -15.86
CA ILE A 34 -1.65 -0.52 -16.29
C ILE A 34 -2.79 0.48 -16.05
N ARG A 35 -4.02 0.09 -16.36
CA ARG A 35 -5.20 0.95 -16.21
C ARG A 35 -5.53 1.20 -14.73
N THR A 36 -5.36 0.19 -13.87
CA THR A 36 -5.51 0.31 -12.41
C THR A 36 -4.45 1.24 -11.85
N PHE A 37 -3.21 1.11 -12.28
CA PHE A 37 -2.11 1.97 -11.88
C PHE A 37 -2.35 3.45 -12.27
N HIS A 38 -2.80 3.70 -13.51
CA HIS A 38 -3.18 5.04 -13.94
C HIS A 38 -4.38 5.60 -13.14
N MET A 39 -5.30 4.74 -12.73
CA MET A 39 -6.43 5.14 -11.88
C MET A 39 -5.96 5.49 -10.47
N MET A 40 -5.05 4.74 -9.87
CA MET A 40 -4.41 5.07 -8.59
C MET A 40 -3.73 6.45 -8.66
N HIS A 41 -3.02 6.76 -9.74
CA HIS A 41 -2.43 8.08 -9.95
C HIS A 41 -3.47 9.21 -10.09
N LYS A 42 -4.64 8.94 -10.70
CA LYS A 42 -5.72 9.93 -10.82
C LYS A 42 -6.44 10.16 -9.49
N ILE A 43 -6.67 9.10 -8.71
CA ILE A 43 -7.31 9.16 -7.38
C ILE A 43 -6.46 10.00 -6.41
N ARG A 44 -5.13 9.97 -6.53
CA ARG A 44 -4.17 10.78 -5.74
C ARG A 44 -4.39 12.31 -5.78
N LYS A 45 -5.32 12.80 -6.60
CA LYS A 45 -5.66 14.24 -6.71
C LYS A 45 -6.79 14.70 -5.80
N TYR A 46 -7.38 13.82 -4.99
CA TYR A 46 -8.50 14.15 -4.11
C TYR A 46 -8.07 14.49 -2.68
N ASP A 47 -8.84 15.33 -1.97
CA ASP A 47 -8.47 15.95 -0.69
C ASP A 47 -8.54 15.07 0.56
N ASP A 48 -9.15 13.89 0.53
CA ASP A 48 -9.20 12.99 1.69
C ASP A 48 -8.08 11.96 1.63
N ALA A 49 -6.90 12.33 2.11
CA ALA A 49 -5.70 11.52 2.03
C ALA A 49 -5.82 10.16 2.72
N THR A 50 -6.53 10.08 3.84
CA THR A 50 -6.73 8.82 4.57
C THR A 50 -7.64 7.85 3.81
N PHE A 51 -8.74 8.36 3.25
CA PHE A 51 -9.67 7.53 2.49
C PHE A 51 -9.02 6.99 1.20
N ILE A 52 -8.32 7.85 0.48
CA ILE A 52 -7.63 7.49 -0.75
C ILE A 52 -6.52 6.48 -0.49
N HIS A 53 -5.76 6.66 0.59
CA HIS A 53 -4.77 5.70 1.04
C HIS A 53 -5.40 4.33 1.31
N SER A 54 -6.48 4.27 2.08
CA SER A 54 -7.19 3.02 2.37
C SER A 54 -7.71 2.33 1.10
N LEU A 55 -8.20 3.12 0.13
CA LEU A 55 -8.62 2.60 -1.16
C LEU A 55 -7.46 2.05 -2.00
N ASN A 56 -6.33 2.77 -2.04
CA ASN A 56 -5.13 2.31 -2.72
C ASN A 56 -4.60 1.00 -2.13
N VAL A 57 -4.55 0.91 -0.79
CA VAL A 57 -4.13 -0.31 -0.09
C VAL A 57 -5.09 -1.47 -0.41
N ALA A 58 -6.40 -1.24 -0.45
CA ALA A 58 -7.38 -2.26 -0.85
C ALA A 58 -7.14 -2.76 -2.29
N ILE A 59 -6.88 -1.85 -3.24
CA ILE A 59 -6.57 -2.18 -4.63
C ILE A 59 -5.27 -2.99 -4.71
N LEU A 60 -4.21 -2.57 -4.01
CA LEU A 60 -2.94 -3.30 -3.97
C LEU A 60 -3.09 -4.70 -3.40
N CYS A 61 -3.87 -4.85 -2.31
CA CYS A 61 -4.17 -6.14 -1.71
C CYS A 61 -4.94 -7.06 -2.67
N ASN A 62 -5.93 -6.53 -3.39
CA ASN A 62 -6.68 -7.29 -4.38
C ASN A 62 -5.78 -7.74 -5.55
N MET A 63 -5.00 -6.82 -6.11
CA MET A 63 -4.04 -7.16 -7.18
C MET A 63 -3.06 -8.25 -6.71
N PHE A 64 -2.51 -8.10 -5.51
CA PHE A 64 -1.59 -9.08 -4.94
C PHE A 64 -2.23 -10.45 -4.75
N GLY A 65 -3.47 -10.49 -4.22
CA GLY A 65 -4.20 -11.76 -4.09
C GLY A 65 -4.39 -12.47 -5.44
N HIS A 66 -4.64 -11.73 -6.52
CA HIS A 66 -4.68 -12.29 -7.88
C HIS A 66 -3.31 -12.81 -8.33
N TRP A 67 -2.22 -12.10 -8.06
CA TRP A 67 -0.87 -12.54 -8.45
C TRP A 67 -0.45 -13.85 -7.79
N ILE A 68 -0.93 -14.11 -6.56
CA ILE A 68 -0.65 -15.36 -5.84
C ILE A 68 -1.75 -16.41 -5.99
N ASN A 69 -2.71 -16.22 -6.90
CA ASN A 69 -3.86 -17.10 -7.14
C ASN A 69 -4.68 -17.40 -5.87
N MET A 70 -4.96 -16.37 -5.05
CA MET A 70 -5.78 -16.48 -3.85
C MET A 70 -7.23 -16.87 -4.21
N PRO A 71 -7.89 -17.77 -3.45
CA PRO A 71 -9.31 -18.04 -3.62
C PRO A 71 -10.17 -16.78 -3.49
N GLN A 72 -11.28 -16.70 -4.26
CA GLN A 72 -12.11 -15.49 -4.32
C GLN A 72 -12.64 -15.03 -2.97
N ASP A 73 -13.07 -15.96 -2.11
CA ASP A 73 -13.56 -15.61 -0.76
C ASP A 73 -12.48 -14.98 0.11
N ASP A 74 -11.25 -15.46 0.03
CA ASP A 74 -10.11 -14.89 0.75
C ASP A 74 -9.68 -13.55 0.14
N LEU A 75 -9.74 -13.43 -1.18
CA LEU A 75 -9.46 -12.19 -1.89
C LEU A 75 -10.43 -11.06 -1.49
N ASP A 76 -11.72 -11.37 -1.36
CA ASP A 76 -12.74 -10.43 -0.91
C ASP A 76 -12.47 -9.96 0.54
N VAL A 77 -12.09 -10.90 1.42
CA VAL A 77 -11.71 -10.59 2.81
C VAL A 77 -10.45 -9.74 2.86
N LEU A 78 -9.41 -10.08 2.09
CA LEU A 78 -8.17 -9.33 2.04
C LEU A 78 -8.39 -7.89 1.52
N THR A 79 -9.19 -7.76 0.47
CA THR A 79 -9.54 -6.46 -0.12
C THR A 79 -10.25 -5.56 0.89
N LEU A 80 -11.25 -6.11 1.60
CA LEU A 80 -11.98 -5.38 2.63
C LEU A 80 -11.10 -5.07 3.85
N ALA A 81 -10.18 -5.98 4.20
CA ALA A 81 -9.20 -5.75 5.26
C ALA A 81 -8.28 -4.57 4.92
N GLY A 82 -7.77 -4.50 3.69
CA GLY A 82 -7.00 -3.36 3.19
C GLY A 82 -7.78 -2.05 3.23
N LEU A 83 -9.10 -2.06 2.90
CA LEU A 83 -9.94 -0.87 2.98
C LEU A 83 -10.15 -0.37 4.41
N LEU A 84 -10.25 -1.28 5.39
CA LEU A 84 -10.63 -0.97 6.77
C LEU A 84 -9.42 -0.95 7.73
N HIS A 85 -8.19 -1.21 7.27
CA HIS A 85 -7.03 -1.31 8.16
C HIS A 85 -6.84 -0.08 9.05
N ASP A 86 -7.07 1.09 8.49
CA ASP A 86 -6.83 2.40 9.10
C ASP A 86 -8.09 3.04 9.72
N VAL A 87 -9.22 2.32 9.81
CA VAL A 87 -10.50 2.85 10.31
C VAL A 87 -10.38 3.49 11.70
N GLY A 88 -9.43 3.04 12.51
CA GLY A 88 -9.18 3.59 13.85
C GLY A 88 -8.65 5.02 13.85
N LYS A 89 -8.11 5.53 12.75
CA LYS A 89 -7.70 6.94 12.59
C LYS A 89 -8.85 7.91 12.78
N MET A 90 -10.10 7.48 12.53
CA MET A 90 -11.30 8.26 12.81
C MET A 90 -11.50 8.58 14.30
N LYS A 91 -10.78 7.92 15.19
CA LYS A 91 -10.79 8.14 16.66
C LYS A 91 -9.58 8.93 17.15
N ILE A 92 -8.69 9.32 16.28
CA ILE A 92 -7.56 10.21 16.57
C ILE A 92 -8.03 11.65 16.37
N PRO A 93 -7.62 12.62 17.22
CA PRO A 93 -7.92 14.02 17.02
C PRO A 93 -7.47 14.53 15.64
N GLU A 94 -8.36 15.25 14.97
CA GLU A 94 -8.13 15.72 13.59
C GLU A 94 -6.91 16.65 13.50
N GLU A 95 -6.67 17.45 14.55
CA GLU A 95 -5.52 18.33 14.67
C GLU A 95 -4.18 17.58 14.68
N ILE A 96 -4.16 16.31 15.14
CA ILE A 96 -2.97 15.45 15.12
C ILE A 96 -2.81 14.84 13.71
N ILE A 97 -3.91 14.30 13.14
CA ILE A 97 -3.87 13.66 11.81
C ILE A 97 -3.46 14.65 10.71
N LYS A 98 -3.99 15.90 10.79
CA LYS A 98 -3.77 16.95 9.79
C LYS A 98 -2.64 17.91 10.15
N LYS A 99 -1.90 17.66 11.22
CA LYS A 99 -0.83 18.54 11.65
C LYS A 99 0.24 18.71 10.56
N PRO A 100 0.49 19.93 10.11
CA PRO A 100 1.60 20.19 9.20
C PRO A 100 2.92 20.15 9.98
N GLY A 101 3.81 19.22 9.65
CA GLY A 101 5.15 19.13 10.24
C GLY A 101 5.37 17.89 11.12
N ILE A 102 6.40 17.93 11.93
CA ILE A 102 6.83 16.80 12.76
C ILE A 102 5.90 16.69 13.97
N LEU A 103 5.44 15.46 14.24
CA LEU A 103 4.66 15.14 15.43
C LEU A 103 5.56 15.14 16.68
N THR A 104 5.01 15.53 17.84
CA THR A 104 5.67 15.27 19.12
C THR A 104 5.61 13.78 19.45
N GLU A 105 6.39 13.34 20.45
CA GLU A 105 6.37 11.94 20.90
C GLU A 105 4.99 11.53 21.44
N GLU A 106 4.29 12.44 22.12
CA GLU A 106 2.94 12.22 22.63
C GLU A 106 1.93 12.08 21.49
N GLU A 107 1.99 12.98 20.49
CA GLU A 107 1.13 12.92 19.30
C GLU A 107 1.39 11.65 18.48
N TYR A 108 2.65 11.27 18.33
CA TYR A 108 3.00 10.02 17.65
C TYR A 108 2.52 8.78 18.43
N THR A 109 2.60 8.83 19.77
CA THR A 109 2.06 7.77 20.63
C THR A 109 0.54 7.68 20.50
N GLU A 110 -0.13 8.81 20.38
CA GLU A 110 -1.59 8.85 20.16
C GLU A 110 -1.96 8.23 18.79
N ILE A 111 -1.21 8.52 17.73
CA ILE A 111 -1.41 7.86 16.43
C ILE A 111 -1.19 6.35 16.53
N LYS A 112 -0.17 5.88 17.23
CA LYS A 112 0.08 4.44 17.43
C LYS A 112 -1.06 3.68 18.12
N ASN A 113 -2.03 4.37 18.68
CA ASN A 113 -3.24 3.76 19.25
C ASN A 113 -4.32 3.43 18.22
N HIS A 114 -4.24 3.95 16.95
CA HIS A 114 -5.29 3.71 15.97
C HIS A 114 -5.51 2.22 15.64
N PRO A 115 -4.51 1.31 15.62
CA PRO A 115 -4.78 -0.11 15.35
C PRO A 115 -5.71 -0.72 16.42
N ARG A 116 -5.44 -0.44 17.70
CA ARG A 116 -6.27 -0.90 18.80
C ARG A 116 -7.68 -0.30 18.75
N ARG A 117 -7.78 0.98 18.41
CA ARG A 117 -9.07 1.67 18.25
C ARG A 117 -9.85 1.12 17.05
N GLY A 118 -9.17 0.84 15.92
CA GLY A 118 -9.75 0.20 14.75
C GLY A 118 -10.32 -1.18 15.07
N TYR A 119 -9.53 -2.03 15.72
CA TYR A 119 -10.01 -3.33 16.20
C TYR A 119 -11.26 -3.20 17.08
N ASN A 120 -11.27 -2.28 18.05
CA ASN A 120 -12.40 -2.07 18.94
C ASN A 120 -13.65 -1.56 18.21
N LEU A 121 -13.50 -0.74 17.16
CA LEU A 121 -14.60 -0.31 16.30
C LEU A 121 -15.20 -1.48 15.50
N LEU A 122 -14.35 -2.35 14.97
CA LEU A 122 -14.78 -3.47 14.12
C LEU A 122 -15.26 -4.68 14.93
N LYS A 123 -14.82 -4.83 16.19
CA LYS A 123 -15.12 -6.00 17.04
C LYS A 123 -16.61 -6.33 17.13
N PRO A 124 -17.56 -5.38 17.34
CA PRO A 124 -18.99 -5.68 17.42
C PRO A 124 -19.64 -5.95 16.04
N MET A 125 -18.92 -5.76 14.95
CA MET A 125 -19.46 -5.94 13.59
C MET A 125 -19.40 -7.41 13.17
N LYS A 126 -20.37 -7.83 12.35
CA LYS A 126 -20.37 -9.16 11.71
C LYS A 126 -19.43 -9.17 10.50
N LEU A 127 -18.13 -9.14 10.77
CA LEU A 127 -17.04 -9.20 9.80
C LEU A 127 -16.19 -10.43 10.06
N ASP A 128 -15.52 -10.91 9.01
CA ASP A 128 -14.48 -11.94 9.16
C ASP A 128 -13.44 -11.49 10.21
N GLU A 129 -13.02 -12.41 11.06
CA GLU A 129 -12.06 -12.11 12.14
C GLU A 129 -10.71 -11.64 11.61
N ARG A 130 -10.32 -12.08 10.40
CA ARG A 130 -9.07 -11.64 9.75
C ARG A 130 -9.08 -10.15 9.46
N ILE A 131 -10.22 -9.56 9.07
CA ILE A 131 -10.36 -8.09 8.88
C ILE A 131 -10.10 -7.34 10.18
N LYS A 132 -10.63 -7.83 11.30
CA LYS A 132 -10.43 -7.23 12.61
C LYS A 132 -8.97 -7.33 13.07
N LYS A 133 -8.35 -8.50 12.83
CA LYS A 133 -6.93 -8.71 13.12
C LYS A 133 -6.03 -7.81 12.27
N VAL A 134 -6.35 -7.62 10.99
CA VAL A 134 -5.61 -6.69 10.12
C VAL A 134 -5.65 -5.27 10.70
N ALA A 135 -6.83 -4.78 11.11
CA ALA A 135 -6.92 -3.45 11.73
C ALA A 135 -6.05 -3.33 12.99
N LEU A 136 -5.82 -4.43 13.73
CA LEU A 136 -4.96 -4.45 14.92
C LEU A 136 -3.46 -4.57 14.59
N MET A 137 -3.11 -5.38 13.57
CA MET A 137 -1.75 -5.92 13.39
C MET A 137 -0.99 -5.35 12.18
N HIS A 138 -1.60 -4.51 11.33
CA HIS A 138 -0.96 -4.06 10.07
C HIS A 138 0.32 -3.23 10.28
N HIS A 139 0.54 -2.71 11.48
CA HIS A 139 1.79 -2.04 11.86
C HIS A 139 2.76 -2.94 12.63
N GLU A 140 2.43 -4.21 12.86
CA GLU A 140 3.39 -5.17 13.38
C GLU A 140 4.47 -5.49 12.32
N ARG A 141 5.63 -5.91 12.78
CA ARG A 141 6.77 -6.28 11.93
C ARG A 141 7.31 -7.63 12.38
N CYS A 142 7.73 -8.46 11.43
CA CYS A 142 8.17 -9.84 11.70
C CYS A 142 9.34 -9.93 12.70
N ASP A 143 10.17 -8.88 12.78
CA ASP A 143 11.27 -8.75 13.74
C ASP A 143 10.83 -8.31 15.15
N GLY A 144 9.56 -7.97 15.34
CA GLY A 144 9.00 -7.46 16.59
C GLY A 144 9.21 -5.96 16.83
N SER A 145 9.70 -5.23 15.85
CA SER A 145 9.89 -3.76 15.93
C SER A 145 8.60 -2.97 15.73
N GLY A 146 7.48 -3.65 15.41
CA GLY A 146 6.20 -3.06 15.13
C GLY A 146 5.40 -2.65 16.37
N TYR A 147 4.16 -2.26 16.15
CA TYR A 147 3.20 -1.90 17.20
C TYR A 147 1.78 -2.33 16.81
N PRO A 148 0.81 -2.45 17.74
CA PRO A 148 0.84 -2.00 19.14
C PRO A 148 1.43 -3.02 20.14
N ASP A 149 1.59 -4.29 19.76
CA ASP A 149 1.94 -5.37 20.69
C ASP A 149 3.38 -5.90 20.53
N GLY A 150 4.10 -5.49 19.46
CA GLY A 150 5.45 -5.96 19.14
C GLY A 150 5.49 -7.46 18.79
N LEU A 151 4.46 -7.92 18.07
CA LEU A 151 4.33 -9.32 17.65
C LEU A 151 5.43 -9.69 16.66
N ARG A 152 5.80 -10.98 16.66
CA ARG A 152 6.82 -11.53 15.76
C ARG A 152 6.22 -12.50 14.77
N GLY A 153 6.83 -12.63 13.64
CA GLY A 153 6.62 -13.55 12.52
C GLY A 153 5.32 -14.36 12.55
N ASP A 154 5.34 -15.48 13.25
CA ASP A 154 4.24 -16.45 13.34
C ASP A 154 3.03 -15.96 14.19
N GLN A 155 3.22 -14.93 15.02
CA GLN A 155 2.17 -14.35 15.84
C GLN A 155 1.29 -13.36 15.04
N ILE A 156 1.78 -12.89 13.88
CA ILE A 156 1.08 -11.93 13.04
C ILE A 156 0.18 -12.67 12.05
N ASP A 157 -1.07 -12.27 11.95
CA ASP A 157 -2.01 -12.84 10.96
C ASP A 157 -1.50 -12.67 9.53
N GLU A 158 -1.68 -13.69 8.68
CA GLU A 158 -1.15 -13.67 7.30
C GLU A 158 -1.69 -12.48 6.49
N PHE A 159 -2.96 -12.12 6.64
CA PHE A 159 -3.54 -10.97 5.94
C PHE A 159 -2.96 -9.65 6.46
N ALA A 160 -2.65 -9.57 7.76
CA ALA A 160 -1.99 -8.40 8.32
C ALA A 160 -0.57 -8.22 7.76
N LYS A 161 0.17 -9.31 7.52
CA LYS A 161 1.48 -9.28 6.85
C LYS A 161 1.39 -8.73 5.42
N ILE A 162 0.37 -9.17 4.68
CA ILE A 162 0.13 -8.70 3.29
C ILE A 162 -0.23 -7.21 3.30
N VAL A 163 -1.20 -6.82 4.13
CA VAL A 163 -1.64 -5.41 4.22
C VAL A 163 -0.50 -4.51 4.68
N ALA A 164 0.37 -4.96 5.60
CA ALA A 164 1.54 -4.19 6.05
C ALA A 164 2.51 -3.85 4.91
N ILE A 165 2.69 -4.74 3.94
CA ILE A 165 3.53 -4.50 2.75
C ILE A 165 2.85 -3.48 1.83
N ALA A 166 1.57 -3.67 1.54
CA ALA A 166 0.80 -2.77 0.67
C ALA A 166 0.68 -1.36 1.26
N ASP A 167 0.46 -1.25 2.58
CA ASP A 167 0.40 0.01 3.32
C ASP A 167 1.71 0.80 3.19
N VAL A 168 2.85 0.16 3.48
CA VAL A 168 4.16 0.81 3.38
C VAL A 168 4.46 1.21 1.93
N TYR A 169 4.14 0.36 0.97
CA TYR A 169 4.34 0.67 -0.45
C TYR A 169 3.52 1.89 -0.88
N ASP A 170 2.22 1.95 -0.58
CA ASP A 170 1.40 3.13 -0.90
C ASP A 170 1.87 4.36 -0.14
N ALA A 171 2.21 4.21 1.14
CA ALA A 171 2.72 5.32 1.96
C ALA A 171 3.98 5.95 1.37
N LEU A 172 4.86 5.19 0.74
CA LEU A 172 6.11 5.66 0.14
C LEU A 172 5.92 6.20 -1.27
N THR A 173 5.05 5.59 -2.08
CA THR A 173 4.79 5.97 -3.47
C THR A 173 3.72 7.03 -3.64
N SER A 174 2.96 7.38 -2.59
CA SER A 174 1.99 8.47 -2.58
C SER A 174 2.62 9.79 -2.14
N ALA A 175 2.22 10.90 -2.78
CA ALA A 175 2.57 12.24 -2.30
C ALA A 175 1.86 12.50 -0.97
N ARG A 176 2.60 12.96 0.04
CA ARG A 176 2.06 13.39 1.34
C ARG A 176 2.36 14.86 1.58
N VAL A 177 1.65 15.47 2.53
CA VAL A 177 1.78 16.91 2.87
C VAL A 177 3.23 17.32 3.12
N TYR A 178 4.10 16.39 3.54
CA TYR A 178 5.49 16.65 3.93
C TYR A 178 6.53 16.12 2.95
N ARG A 179 6.12 15.33 1.93
CA ARG A 179 7.04 14.67 1.00
C ARG A 179 6.37 14.40 -0.34
N GLY A 180 7.08 14.66 -1.44
CA GLY A 180 6.70 14.18 -2.77
C GLY A 180 6.60 12.65 -2.82
N ALA A 181 5.88 12.11 -3.80
CA ALA A 181 5.87 10.69 -4.10
C ALA A 181 7.28 10.23 -4.51
N LEU A 182 7.75 9.12 -3.93
CA LEU A 182 8.98 8.48 -4.41
C LEU A 182 8.71 7.68 -5.69
N CYS A 183 9.72 7.55 -6.52
CA CYS A 183 9.66 6.65 -7.65
C CYS A 183 9.47 5.19 -7.15
N PRO A 184 8.58 4.39 -7.74
CA PRO A 184 8.39 3.00 -7.34
C PRO A 184 9.68 2.18 -7.28
N PHE A 185 10.61 2.39 -8.21
CA PHE A 185 11.91 1.71 -8.24
C PHE A 185 12.83 2.13 -7.08
N GLU A 186 12.76 3.38 -6.67
CA GLU A 186 13.44 3.85 -5.45
C GLU A 186 12.87 3.19 -4.20
N VAL A 187 11.53 3.06 -4.10
CA VAL A 187 10.87 2.37 -2.98
C VAL A 187 11.27 0.90 -2.92
N ILE A 188 11.33 0.22 -4.06
CA ILE A 188 11.75 -1.19 -4.13
C ILE A 188 13.20 -1.34 -3.61
N ASN A 189 14.13 -0.49 -4.05
CA ASN A 189 15.49 -0.48 -3.53
C ASN A 189 15.52 -0.25 -2.02
N MET A 190 14.81 0.77 -1.52
CA MET A 190 14.76 1.06 -0.10
C MET A 190 14.25 -0.13 0.73
N VAL A 191 13.20 -0.82 0.26
CA VAL A 191 12.62 -1.97 0.97
C VAL A 191 13.59 -3.14 0.98
N VAL A 192 14.29 -3.41 -0.12
CA VAL A 192 15.28 -4.50 -0.23
C VAL A 192 16.51 -4.19 0.62
N GLU A 193 17.05 -2.97 0.55
CA GLU A 193 18.29 -2.58 1.26
C GLU A 193 18.10 -2.38 2.78
N GLN A 194 16.91 -2.01 3.23
CA GLN A 194 16.62 -1.68 4.64
C GLN A 194 16.10 -2.86 5.46
N ASP A 195 16.70 -4.04 5.30
CA ASP A 195 16.29 -5.26 6.04
C ASP A 195 14.80 -5.63 5.85
N GLY A 196 14.26 -5.39 4.65
CA GLY A 196 12.86 -5.70 4.33
C GLY A 196 12.49 -7.14 4.66
N ASP A 197 13.40 -8.08 4.41
CA ASP A 197 13.23 -9.51 4.73
C ASP A 197 13.16 -9.82 6.23
N LYS A 198 13.66 -8.93 7.10
CA LYS A 198 13.51 -9.09 8.56
C LYS A 198 12.20 -8.49 9.07
N ARG A 199 11.79 -7.35 8.48
CA ARG A 199 10.61 -6.60 8.90
C ARG A 199 9.32 -7.16 8.31
N PHE A 200 9.37 -7.65 7.08
CA PHE A 200 8.25 -8.25 6.38
C PHE A 200 8.48 -9.75 6.16
N ASP A 201 7.41 -10.50 5.96
CA ASP A 201 7.50 -11.92 5.65
C ASP A 201 7.93 -12.10 4.18
N PRO A 202 9.11 -12.70 3.91
CA PRO A 202 9.61 -12.88 2.54
C PRO A 202 8.64 -13.66 1.63
N LYS A 203 7.82 -14.56 2.23
CA LYS A 203 6.76 -15.29 1.52
C LYS A 203 5.81 -14.39 0.77
N TYR A 204 5.55 -13.18 1.29
CA TYR A 204 4.64 -12.20 0.70
C TYR A 204 5.38 -11.02 0.07
N LEU A 205 6.50 -10.60 0.65
CA LEU A 205 7.26 -9.45 0.18
C LEU A 205 7.78 -9.64 -1.24
N HIS A 206 8.50 -10.74 -1.50
CA HIS A 206 9.10 -10.97 -2.82
C HIS A 206 8.05 -11.10 -3.94
N PRO A 207 6.99 -11.92 -3.82
CA PRO A 207 5.95 -11.97 -4.84
C PRO A 207 5.21 -10.63 -5.02
N PHE A 208 5.05 -9.84 -3.96
CA PHE A 208 4.45 -8.50 -4.07
C PHE A 208 5.33 -7.57 -4.91
N LEU A 209 6.62 -7.47 -4.61
CA LEU A 209 7.55 -6.63 -5.35
C LEU A 209 7.67 -7.07 -6.81
N GLU A 210 7.75 -8.39 -7.07
CA GLU A 210 7.73 -8.93 -8.44
C GLU A 210 6.47 -8.55 -9.21
N GLY A 211 5.30 -8.67 -8.60
CA GLY A 211 4.03 -8.30 -9.22
C GLY A 211 3.97 -6.82 -9.55
N VAL A 212 4.43 -5.98 -8.63
CA VAL A 212 4.52 -4.53 -8.82
C VAL A 212 5.41 -4.19 -10.01
N VAL A 213 6.65 -4.70 -10.05
CA VAL A 213 7.58 -4.37 -11.14
C VAL A 213 7.11 -4.88 -12.50
N LYS A 214 6.50 -6.08 -12.54
CA LYS A 214 5.90 -6.63 -13.76
C LYS A 214 4.79 -5.75 -14.33
N SER A 215 4.06 -5.05 -13.46
CA SER A 215 2.99 -4.12 -13.87
C SER A 215 3.50 -2.87 -14.57
N PHE A 216 4.80 -2.57 -14.48
CA PHE A 216 5.42 -1.42 -15.14
C PHE A 216 5.97 -1.73 -16.55
N ILE A 217 5.95 -2.98 -17.01
CA ILE A 217 6.35 -3.30 -18.37
C ILE A 217 5.46 -2.54 -19.37
N GLY A 218 6.09 -1.82 -20.29
CA GLY A 218 5.42 -0.95 -21.25
C GLY A 218 5.18 0.49 -20.77
N CYS A 219 5.50 0.82 -19.51
CA CYS A 219 5.42 2.19 -19.02
C CYS A 219 6.62 3.03 -19.48
N GLU A 220 6.35 4.32 -19.72
CA GLU A 220 7.38 5.30 -20.03
C GLU A 220 8.03 5.83 -18.75
N VAL A 221 9.35 6.03 -18.81
CA VAL A 221 10.18 6.47 -17.68
C VAL A 221 11.15 7.56 -18.08
N VAL A 222 11.62 8.33 -17.09
CA VAL A 222 12.77 9.22 -17.21
C VAL A 222 13.91 8.61 -16.40
N LEU A 223 15.06 8.46 -17.00
CA LEU A 223 16.29 8.00 -16.36
C LEU A 223 17.02 9.15 -15.65
N SER A 224 17.94 8.82 -14.76
CA SER A 224 18.70 9.80 -13.98
C SER A 224 19.60 10.72 -14.81
N ASP A 225 19.96 10.30 -16.03
CA ASP A 225 20.68 11.10 -17.03
C ASP A 225 19.77 12.01 -17.88
N GLY A 226 18.44 11.96 -17.65
CA GLY A 226 17.41 12.73 -18.33
C GLY A 226 16.88 12.08 -19.60
N GLU A 227 17.39 10.92 -20.04
CA GLU A 227 16.84 10.20 -21.18
C GLU A 227 15.47 9.60 -20.86
N LYS A 228 14.62 9.51 -21.91
CA LYS A 228 13.29 8.88 -21.81
C LYS A 228 13.33 7.52 -22.46
N GLY A 229 12.68 6.57 -21.83
CA GLY A 229 12.60 5.21 -22.36
C GLY A 229 11.34 4.50 -21.91
N THR A 230 11.16 3.29 -22.44
CA THR A 230 10.03 2.39 -22.09
C THR A 230 10.59 1.15 -21.44
N ILE A 231 10.02 0.73 -20.31
CA ILE A 231 10.41 -0.52 -19.65
C ILE A 231 9.99 -1.69 -20.53
N VAL A 232 10.94 -2.55 -20.88
CA VAL A 232 10.69 -3.69 -21.80
C VAL A 232 10.89 -5.05 -21.15
N ALA A 233 11.69 -5.14 -20.08
CA ALA A 233 11.88 -6.38 -19.34
C ALA A 233 12.22 -6.11 -17.87
N MET A 234 11.87 -7.06 -16.99
CA MET A 234 12.17 -7.05 -15.56
C MET A 234 13.07 -8.25 -15.24
N HIS A 235 13.92 -8.08 -14.22
CA HIS A 235 14.86 -9.09 -13.77
C HIS A 235 14.54 -9.50 -12.33
N ALA A 236 14.38 -10.81 -12.09
CA ALA A 236 13.98 -11.32 -10.77
C ALA A 236 15.10 -11.20 -9.72
N ASP A 237 16.33 -11.13 -10.14
CA ASP A 237 17.53 -10.96 -9.30
C ASP A 237 17.78 -9.51 -8.89
N GLU A 238 17.33 -8.53 -9.71
CA GLU A 238 17.48 -7.09 -9.43
C GLU A 238 16.21 -6.32 -9.85
N LEU A 239 15.16 -6.44 -9.04
CA LEU A 239 13.83 -5.89 -9.33
C LEU A 239 13.81 -4.39 -9.62
N ALA A 240 14.73 -3.62 -9.04
CA ALA A 240 14.79 -2.18 -9.23
C ALA A 240 15.59 -1.76 -10.47
N ARG A 241 16.18 -2.72 -11.23
CA ARG A 241 17.03 -2.46 -12.39
C ARG A 241 16.50 -3.17 -13.64
N PRO A 242 15.41 -2.67 -14.25
CA PRO A 242 14.83 -3.25 -15.45
C PRO A 242 15.68 -2.99 -16.70
N SER A 243 15.33 -3.65 -17.81
CA SER A 243 15.76 -3.23 -19.13
C SER A 243 14.81 -2.17 -19.68
N VAL A 244 15.37 -1.10 -20.23
CA VAL A 244 14.65 0.05 -20.77
C VAL A 244 15.03 0.27 -22.24
N CYS A 245 14.04 0.45 -23.11
CA CYS A 245 14.26 0.81 -24.51
C CYS A 245 14.35 2.34 -24.63
N VAL A 246 15.53 2.85 -24.99
CA VAL A 246 15.81 4.27 -25.21
C VAL A 246 16.20 4.46 -26.66
N SER A 247 15.48 5.29 -27.41
CA SER A 247 15.76 5.58 -28.83
C SER A 247 15.96 4.32 -29.68
N GLY A 248 15.20 3.24 -29.41
CA GLY A 248 15.26 1.98 -30.14
C GLY A 248 16.38 1.02 -29.72
N LYS A 249 17.18 1.36 -28.72
CA LYS A 249 18.16 0.47 -28.09
C LYS A 249 17.68 -0.01 -26.73
N VAL A 250 17.86 -1.29 -26.46
CA VAL A 250 17.57 -1.85 -25.11
C VAL A 250 18.83 -1.69 -24.26
N LEU A 251 18.65 -1.01 -23.12
CA LEU A 251 19.66 -0.82 -22.09
C LEU A 251 19.28 -1.71 -20.90
N ASP A 252 20.19 -2.58 -20.46
CA ASP A 252 20.04 -3.33 -19.22
C ASP A 252 20.61 -2.49 -18.07
N LEU A 253 19.75 -1.98 -17.19
CA LEU A 253 20.19 -1.09 -16.11
C LEU A 253 21.04 -1.81 -15.05
N ARG A 254 21.09 -3.15 -15.03
CA ARG A 254 22.01 -3.91 -14.17
C ARG A 254 23.47 -3.71 -14.56
N GLU A 255 23.72 -3.47 -15.84
CA GLU A 255 25.07 -3.20 -16.38
C GLU A 255 25.47 -1.72 -16.28
N MET A 256 24.56 -0.84 -15.82
CA MET A 256 24.72 0.62 -15.79
C MET A 256 24.58 1.16 -14.36
N SER A 257 25.62 0.98 -13.51
CA SER A 257 25.58 1.33 -12.08
C SER A 257 25.11 2.77 -11.79
N ASP A 258 25.43 3.72 -12.68
CA ASP A 258 25.21 5.15 -12.50
C ASP A 258 23.88 5.64 -13.04
N VAL A 259 23.11 4.76 -13.72
CA VAL A 259 21.81 5.09 -14.31
C VAL A 259 20.69 4.40 -13.53
N THR A 260 19.71 5.16 -13.13
CA THR A 260 18.52 4.68 -12.40
C THR A 260 17.25 5.26 -13.01
N ILE A 261 16.10 4.68 -12.69
CA ILE A 261 14.80 5.27 -13.05
C ILE A 261 14.49 6.37 -12.02
N GLN A 262 14.39 7.61 -12.50
CA GLN A 262 14.10 8.77 -11.69
C GLN A 262 12.60 9.01 -11.54
N MET A 263 11.81 8.79 -12.60
CA MET A 263 10.40 9.12 -12.62
C MET A 263 9.62 8.25 -13.61
N MET A 264 8.39 7.91 -13.25
CA MET A 264 7.38 7.33 -14.15
C MET A 264 6.64 8.47 -14.86
N LEU A 265 6.36 8.35 -16.17
CA LEU A 265 5.66 9.35 -16.98
C LEU A 265 4.14 9.12 -17.10
#